data_5c0a3c927d1bbdcc5ef8e1c37ba0dbed
#
_entry.id   5c0a3c927d1bbdcc5ef8e1c37ba0dbed
#
_cell.length_a   1.000
_cell.length_b   1.000
_cell.length_c   1.000
_cell.angle_alpha   90.00
_cell.angle_beta   90.00
_cell.angle_gamma   90.00
#
_symmetry.space_group_name_H-M   'P 1'
#
loop_
_entity.id
_entity.type
_entity.pdbx_description
1 polymer ?
#
loop_
_entity_poly.entity_id
_entity_poly.type
_entity_poly.pdbx_seq_one_letter_code
_entity_poly.pdbx_strand_id
1 'polypeptide(L)'
;MTRRLLHARDVCSAMRPTDVITVFAPPLLASGIEWMVAGGVAAIVYGEPRFTQDLDIVVSLLPAHAGALADQFPDSAFYCPPVEVIAEEAARDAYWHFNVLHLETDARADVYLAGLDPLARRGLDAARLVTLAGFTVPLAPPEYVILHKLRFRQQGASERHLRDIRAMLRVLGDSVDTGQLRADAAAMGLEVEWADMQRMIE
;
A
#
# COMPACT_ATOMS: atom_id res chain seq x y z
N MET A 1 21.35 3.47 22.70
CA MET A 1 19.94 3.94 22.56
C MET A 1 19.16 2.85 21.85
N THR A 2 18.34 2.13 22.60
CA THR A 2 17.66 0.91 22.13
C THR A 2 16.47 1.32 21.25
N ARG A 3 16.54 1.08 19.94
CA ARG A 3 15.41 1.23 19.02
C ARG A 3 14.26 0.36 19.52
N ARG A 4 13.20 0.97 20.02
CA ARG A 4 11.92 0.30 20.26
C ARG A 4 11.36 -0.11 18.90
N LEU A 5 11.58 -1.38 18.53
CA LEU A 5 10.78 -2.03 17.51
C LEU A 5 9.33 -1.98 17.99
N LEU A 6 8.51 -1.18 17.30
CA LEU A 6 7.06 -1.22 17.51
C LEU A 6 6.62 -2.65 17.23
N HIS A 7 6.20 -3.35 18.28
CA HIS A 7 5.70 -4.70 18.16
C HIS A 7 4.36 -4.62 17.43
N ALA A 8 4.31 -5.15 16.21
CA ALA A 8 3.10 -5.26 15.38
C ALA A 8 1.90 -5.92 16.10
N ARG A 9 2.12 -6.50 17.30
CA ARG A 9 1.08 -7.13 18.12
C ARG A 9 -0.01 -6.17 18.59
N ASP A 10 0.32 -4.89 18.84
CA ASP A 10 -0.65 -3.92 19.36
C ASP A 10 -1.51 -3.32 18.24
N VAL A 11 -1.02 -3.34 16.99
CA VAL A 11 -1.75 -2.83 15.82
C VAL A 11 -2.81 -3.83 15.35
N CYS A 12 -2.54 -5.13 15.50
CA CYS A 12 -3.43 -6.21 15.06
C CYS A 12 -4.74 -6.29 15.85
N SER A 13 -4.79 -5.73 17.09
CA SER A 13 -5.99 -5.76 17.94
C SER A 13 -7.12 -4.83 17.46
N ALA A 14 -6.84 -3.87 16.56
CA ALA A 14 -7.82 -2.92 16.03
C ALA A 14 -8.44 -3.37 14.70
N MET A 15 -7.91 -4.41 14.06
CA MET A 15 -8.44 -4.98 12.82
C MET A 15 -9.46 -6.07 13.16
N ARG A 16 -10.60 -6.08 12.46
CA ARG A 16 -11.64 -7.10 12.67
C ARG A 16 -11.18 -8.50 12.25
N PRO A 17 -11.90 -9.60 12.68
CA PRO A 17 -11.52 -11.00 12.41
C PRO A 17 -11.40 -11.39 10.92
N THR A 18 -12.02 -10.66 10.00
CA THR A 18 -11.75 -10.70 8.56
C THR A 18 -10.60 -9.75 8.26
N ASP A 19 -9.42 -10.10 8.71
CA ASP A 19 -8.22 -9.36 8.42
C ASP A 19 -7.86 -9.56 6.95
N VAL A 20 -7.93 -8.48 6.17
CA VAL A 20 -7.58 -8.50 4.74
C VAL A 20 -6.20 -9.13 4.49
N ILE A 21 -5.29 -9.05 5.46
CA ILE A 21 -3.99 -9.71 5.40
C ILE A 21 -4.14 -11.24 5.44
N THR A 22 -5.03 -11.80 6.28
CA THR A 22 -5.21 -13.26 6.35
C THR A 22 -5.79 -13.85 5.07
N VAL A 23 -6.57 -13.06 4.36
CA VAL A 23 -7.17 -13.46 3.09
C VAL A 23 -6.16 -13.39 1.94
N PHE A 24 -5.43 -12.28 1.83
CA PHE A 24 -4.62 -12.00 0.64
C PHE A 24 -3.13 -12.31 0.77
N ALA A 25 -2.56 -12.38 1.99
CA ALA A 25 -1.14 -12.66 2.15
C ALA A 25 -0.74 -14.07 1.66
N PRO A 26 -1.50 -15.16 1.93
CA PRO A 26 -1.13 -16.49 1.44
C PRO A 26 -0.98 -16.56 -0.08
N PRO A 27 -1.98 -16.18 -0.90
CA PRO A 27 -1.86 -16.21 -2.36
C PRO A 27 -0.75 -15.29 -2.88
N LEU A 28 -0.57 -14.09 -2.29
CA LEU A 28 0.49 -13.18 -2.72
C LEU A 28 1.89 -13.72 -2.42
N LEU A 29 2.10 -14.33 -1.26
CA LEU A 29 3.37 -14.97 -0.91
C LEU A 29 3.67 -16.19 -1.81
N ALA A 30 2.63 -16.91 -2.23
CA ALA A 30 2.77 -18.06 -3.12
C ALA A 30 3.03 -17.68 -4.58
N SER A 31 2.65 -16.47 -5.01
CA SER A 31 2.78 -16.02 -6.40
C SER A 31 4.23 -15.89 -6.89
N GLY A 32 5.19 -15.73 -5.98
CA GLY A 32 6.59 -15.46 -6.31
C GLY A 32 6.83 -14.11 -6.99
N ILE A 33 5.82 -13.25 -7.09
CA ILE A 33 5.90 -11.91 -7.68
C ILE A 33 6.37 -10.93 -6.60
N GLU A 34 7.14 -9.95 -7.00
CA GLU A 34 7.55 -8.85 -6.10
C GLU A 34 6.36 -7.93 -5.82
N TRP A 35 6.07 -7.71 -4.54
CA TRP A 35 4.95 -6.88 -4.09
C TRP A 35 5.22 -6.23 -2.73
N MET A 36 4.40 -5.26 -2.37
CA MET A 36 4.40 -4.65 -1.02
C MET A 36 3.00 -4.22 -0.61
N VAL A 37 2.72 -4.32 0.70
CA VAL A 37 1.53 -3.71 1.32
C VAL A 37 1.70 -2.20 1.39
N ALA A 38 0.69 -1.47 0.97
CA ALA A 38 0.69 -0.01 0.90
C ALA A 38 -0.57 0.60 1.57
N GLY A 39 -0.96 1.78 1.13
CA GLY A 39 -2.25 2.42 1.36
C GLY A 39 -2.72 2.48 2.82
N GLY A 40 -3.90 1.94 3.06
CA GLY A 40 -4.58 2.02 4.36
C GLY A 40 -3.89 1.22 5.45
N VAL A 41 -3.50 -0.03 5.16
CA VAL A 41 -2.84 -0.92 6.12
C VAL A 41 -1.47 -0.37 6.52
N ALA A 42 -0.67 0.08 5.54
CA ALA A 42 0.64 0.67 5.84
C ALA A 42 0.51 1.95 6.67
N ALA A 43 -0.48 2.80 6.38
CA ALA A 43 -0.73 4.00 7.18
C ALA A 43 -1.10 3.70 8.63
N ILE A 44 -1.83 2.60 8.89
CA ILE A 44 -2.15 2.12 10.25
C ILE A 44 -0.88 1.65 10.98
N VAL A 45 0.01 0.94 10.29
CA VAL A 45 1.27 0.45 10.87
C VAL A 45 2.20 1.60 11.28
N TYR A 46 2.27 2.65 10.48
CA TYR A 46 3.12 3.82 10.73
C TYR A 46 2.47 4.94 11.51
N GLY A 47 1.15 4.93 11.65
CA GLY A 47 0.38 6.01 12.25
C GLY A 47 -0.54 5.52 13.35
N GLU A 48 -1.81 5.88 13.25
CA GLU A 48 -2.82 5.54 14.26
C GLU A 48 -3.72 4.39 13.79
N PRO A 49 -4.10 3.50 14.73
CA PRO A 49 -5.05 2.46 14.46
C PRO A 49 -6.39 3.02 13.95
N ARG A 50 -6.89 2.46 12.88
CA ARG A 50 -8.23 2.71 12.35
C ARG A 50 -8.74 1.50 11.58
N PHE A 51 -10.02 1.50 11.28
CA PHE A 51 -10.60 0.45 10.46
C PHE A 51 -10.23 0.63 8.98
N THR A 52 -9.88 -0.48 8.31
CA THR A 52 -9.76 -0.58 6.85
C THR A 52 -10.35 -1.90 6.37
N GLN A 53 -11.06 -1.87 5.25
CA GLN A 53 -11.67 -3.06 4.62
C GLN A 53 -10.90 -3.51 3.39
N ASP A 54 -10.07 -2.62 2.85
CA ASP A 54 -9.35 -2.84 1.61
C ASP A 54 -7.86 -3.02 1.91
N LEU A 55 -7.21 -3.90 1.16
CA LEU A 55 -5.78 -4.09 1.14
C LEU A 55 -5.22 -3.44 -0.12
N ASP A 56 -4.54 -2.32 0.03
CA ASP A 56 -3.79 -1.73 -1.08
C ASP A 56 -2.44 -2.44 -1.21
N ILE A 57 -2.14 -2.97 -2.37
CA ILE A 57 -0.85 -3.60 -2.69
C ILE A 57 -0.26 -3.03 -3.97
N VAL A 58 1.06 -2.93 -4.02
CA VAL A 58 1.80 -2.57 -5.22
C VAL A 58 2.57 -3.79 -5.68
N VAL A 59 2.47 -4.13 -6.95
CA VAL A 59 3.13 -5.30 -7.54
C VAL A 59 4.03 -4.91 -8.71
N SER A 60 5.18 -5.56 -8.80
CA SER A 60 6.06 -5.50 -9.98
C SER A 60 5.69 -6.65 -10.91
N LEU A 61 4.78 -6.39 -11.84
CA LEU A 61 4.23 -7.43 -12.71
C LEU A 61 4.63 -7.21 -14.17
N LEU A 62 5.24 -8.21 -14.77
CA LEU A 62 5.43 -8.29 -16.22
C LEU A 62 4.22 -8.99 -16.86
N PRO A 63 3.82 -8.63 -18.09
CA PRO A 63 2.71 -9.27 -18.79
C PRO A 63 2.79 -10.80 -18.83
N ALA A 64 4.00 -11.33 -19.02
CA ALA A 64 4.25 -12.77 -19.04
C ALA A 64 3.95 -13.48 -17.69
N HIS A 65 3.88 -12.74 -16.59
CA HIS A 65 3.63 -13.29 -15.25
C HIS A 65 2.17 -13.08 -14.79
N ALA A 66 1.31 -12.51 -15.63
CA ALA A 66 -0.10 -12.29 -15.30
C ALA A 66 -0.82 -13.58 -14.89
N GLY A 67 -0.56 -14.70 -15.61
CA GLY A 67 -1.10 -16.01 -15.28
C GLY A 67 -0.65 -16.49 -13.90
N ALA A 68 0.63 -16.37 -13.58
CA ALA A 68 1.17 -16.80 -12.29
C ALA A 68 0.52 -16.05 -11.10
N LEU A 69 0.15 -14.78 -11.29
CA LEU A 69 -0.61 -14.01 -10.30
C LEU A 69 -2.06 -14.49 -10.21
N ALA A 70 -2.75 -14.59 -11.35
CA ALA A 70 -4.16 -14.96 -11.41
C ALA A 70 -4.41 -16.37 -10.86
N ASP A 71 -3.52 -17.33 -11.12
CA ASP A 71 -3.60 -18.71 -10.63
C ASP A 71 -3.63 -18.82 -9.09
N GLN A 72 -3.16 -17.77 -8.39
CA GLN A 72 -3.21 -17.73 -6.92
C GLN A 72 -4.59 -17.30 -6.38
N PHE A 73 -5.48 -16.84 -7.25
CA PHE A 73 -6.82 -16.38 -6.90
C PHE A 73 -7.89 -17.20 -7.63
N PRO A 74 -8.12 -18.48 -7.23
CA PRO A 74 -9.06 -19.35 -7.90
C PRO A 74 -10.49 -18.82 -7.86
N ASP A 75 -11.23 -18.96 -8.96
CA ASP A 75 -12.62 -18.49 -9.13
C ASP A 75 -13.61 -19.04 -8.09
N SER A 76 -13.26 -20.16 -7.45
CA SER A 76 -14.07 -20.74 -6.37
C SER A 76 -14.06 -19.92 -5.09
N ALA A 77 -13.07 -19.04 -4.90
CA ALA A 77 -12.90 -18.23 -3.68
C ALA A 77 -12.75 -16.73 -3.97
N PHE A 78 -12.33 -16.38 -5.18
CA PHE A 78 -12.04 -14.99 -5.55
C PHE A 78 -12.67 -14.62 -6.89
N TYR A 79 -13.02 -13.35 -7.03
CA TYR A 79 -13.13 -12.71 -8.31
C TYR A 79 -11.78 -12.04 -8.61
N CYS A 80 -11.12 -12.48 -9.66
CA CYS A 80 -9.92 -11.89 -10.21
C CYS A 80 -10.18 -11.57 -11.69
N PRO A 81 -9.71 -10.44 -12.24
CA PRO A 81 -9.86 -10.17 -13.67
C PRO A 81 -9.21 -11.27 -14.53
N PRO A 82 -9.70 -11.51 -15.76
CA PRO A 82 -9.08 -12.45 -16.69
C PRO A 82 -7.60 -12.17 -16.92
N VAL A 83 -6.82 -13.21 -17.13
CA VAL A 83 -5.35 -13.12 -17.33
C VAL A 83 -4.98 -12.16 -18.45
N GLU A 84 -5.78 -12.15 -19.53
CA GLU A 84 -5.57 -11.28 -20.69
C GLU A 84 -5.70 -9.81 -20.29
N VAL A 85 -6.68 -9.46 -19.44
CA VAL A 85 -6.88 -8.10 -18.95
C VAL A 85 -5.71 -7.69 -18.06
N ILE A 86 -5.28 -8.57 -17.15
CA ILE A 86 -4.13 -8.30 -16.27
C ILE A 86 -2.86 -8.10 -17.11
N ALA A 87 -2.64 -8.93 -18.12
CA ALA A 87 -1.48 -8.84 -19.01
C ALA A 87 -1.48 -7.56 -19.85
N GLU A 88 -2.64 -7.16 -20.39
CA GLU A 88 -2.80 -5.90 -21.12
C GLU A 88 -2.48 -4.70 -20.23
N GLU A 89 -2.99 -4.70 -19.01
CA GLU A 89 -2.74 -3.62 -18.05
C GLU A 89 -1.27 -3.58 -17.61
N ALA A 90 -0.65 -4.73 -17.39
CA ALA A 90 0.78 -4.84 -17.07
C ALA A 90 1.70 -4.37 -18.22
N ALA A 91 1.21 -4.36 -19.45
CA ALA A 91 1.94 -3.86 -20.62
C ALA A 91 1.87 -2.33 -20.78
N ARG A 92 1.03 -1.64 -20.01
CA ARG A 92 0.86 -0.18 -20.10
C ARG A 92 1.94 0.52 -19.27
N ASP A 93 2.45 1.63 -19.81
CA ASP A 93 3.40 2.49 -19.08
C ASP A 93 2.72 3.36 -18.00
N ALA A 94 1.38 3.43 -18.03
CA ALA A 94 0.59 4.23 -17.10
C ALA A 94 0.34 3.50 -15.77
N TYR A 95 0.20 4.29 -14.70
CA TYR A 95 -0.26 3.80 -13.41
C TYR A 95 -1.67 3.22 -13.53
N TRP A 96 -1.79 1.94 -13.29
CA TRP A 96 -3.04 1.20 -13.42
C TRP A 96 -3.29 0.34 -12.20
N HIS A 97 -4.56 0.01 -11.95
CA HIS A 97 -4.93 -0.90 -10.86
C HIS A 97 -6.12 -1.77 -11.26
N PHE A 98 -6.23 -2.91 -10.62
CA PHE A 98 -7.40 -3.78 -10.66
C PHE A 98 -7.73 -4.28 -9.26
N ASN A 99 -8.93 -4.82 -9.10
CA ASN A 99 -9.40 -5.33 -7.81
C ASN A 99 -9.48 -6.84 -7.85
N VAL A 100 -9.12 -7.46 -6.71
CA VAL A 100 -9.40 -8.87 -6.40
C VAL A 100 -10.37 -8.88 -5.23
N LEU A 101 -11.48 -9.61 -5.36
CA LEU A 101 -12.51 -9.70 -4.33
C LEU A 101 -12.55 -11.13 -3.78
N HIS A 102 -12.59 -11.27 -2.47
CA HIS A 102 -12.83 -12.55 -1.81
C HIS A 102 -14.33 -12.78 -1.64
N LEU A 103 -14.85 -13.83 -2.27
CA LEU A 103 -16.31 -14.05 -2.43
C LEU A 103 -17.05 -14.36 -1.12
N GLU A 104 -16.35 -14.91 -0.14
CA GLU A 104 -16.98 -15.28 1.14
C GLU A 104 -17.07 -14.11 2.12
N THR A 105 -16.10 -13.20 2.11
CA THR A 105 -15.98 -12.13 3.14
C THR A 105 -16.17 -10.73 2.61
N ASP A 106 -16.36 -10.56 1.30
CA ASP A 106 -16.37 -9.28 0.59
C ASP A 106 -15.07 -8.44 0.79
N ALA A 107 -14.00 -9.07 1.30
CA ALA A 107 -12.70 -8.42 1.42
C ALA A 107 -12.14 -8.12 0.02
N ARG A 108 -11.52 -6.94 -0.14
CA ARG A 108 -10.99 -6.47 -1.41
C ARG A 108 -9.50 -6.17 -1.31
N ALA A 109 -8.75 -6.57 -2.33
CA ALA A 109 -7.42 -6.07 -2.58
C ALA A 109 -7.43 -5.15 -3.81
N ASP A 110 -6.90 -3.93 -3.65
CA ASP A 110 -6.63 -2.99 -4.72
C ASP A 110 -5.18 -3.20 -5.17
N VAL A 111 -5.01 -3.79 -6.34
CA VAL A 111 -3.69 -4.19 -6.89
C VAL A 111 -3.20 -3.12 -7.85
N TYR A 112 -2.20 -2.37 -7.42
CA TYR A 112 -1.56 -1.31 -8.20
C TYR A 112 -0.32 -1.86 -8.91
N LEU A 113 -0.25 -1.66 -10.22
CA LEU A 113 0.90 -2.09 -11.01
C LEU A 113 1.99 -1.02 -10.94
N ALA A 114 3.20 -1.42 -10.54
CA ALA A 114 4.34 -0.50 -10.42
C ALA A 114 4.75 0.11 -11.77
N GLY A 115 4.64 -0.66 -12.85
CA GLY A 115 4.99 -0.19 -14.19
C GLY A 115 6.35 0.52 -14.24
N LEU A 116 6.38 1.69 -14.86
CA LEU A 116 7.55 2.59 -14.91
C LEU A 116 7.51 3.70 -13.83
N ASP A 117 6.56 3.68 -12.88
CA ASP A 117 6.49 4.69 -11.82
C ASP A 117 7.73 4.65 -10.92
N PRO A 118 8.58 5.70 -10.94
CA PRO A 118 9.81 5.72 -10.14
C PRO A 118 9.53 5.68 -8.64
N LEU A 119 8.38 6.21 -8.19
CA LEU A 119 7.99 6.16 -6.78
C LEU A 119 7.68 4.72 -6.36
N ALA A 120 6.89 3.99 -7.17
CA ALA A 120 6.54 2.60 -6.90
C ALA A 120 7.78 1.70 -6.89
N ARG A 121 8.70 1.87 -7.86
CA ARG A 121 9.96 1.13 -7.92
C ARG A 121 10.81 1.36 -6.68
N ARG A 122 11.06 2.61 -6.30
CA ARG A 122 11.80 2.93 -5.06
C ARG A 122 11.12 2.38 -3.82
N GLY A 123 9.78 2.36 -3.81
CA GLY A 123 9.00 1.78 -2.72
C GLY A 123 9.22 0.28 -2.57
N LEU A 124 9.17 -0.47 -3.67
CA LEU A 124 9.42 -1.92 -3.71
C LEU A 124 10.85 -2.24 -3.25
N ASP A 125 11.85 -1.55 -3.80
CA ASP A 125 13.27 -1.74 -3.44
C ASP A 125 13.54 -1.48 -1.95
N ALA A 126 12.80 -0.56 -1.34
CA ALA A 126 12.94 -0.17 0.07
C ALA A 126 11.93 -0.83 1.01
N ALA A 127 11.11 -1.75 0.52
CA ALA A 127 10.09 -2.44 1.32
C ALA A 127 10.72 -3.22 2.47
N ARG A 128 10.05 -3.22 3.62
CA ARG A 128 10.55 -3.86 4.84
C ARG A 128 9.65 -5.03 5.22
N LEU A 129 10.24 -6.16 5.58
CA LEU A 129 9.49 -7.29 6.08
C LEU A 129 8.94 -7.00 7.48
N VAL A 130 7.63 -7.16 7.64
CA VAL A 130 6.92 -6.99 8.92
C VAL A 130 5.97 -8.16 9.14
N THR A 131 5.71 -8.50 10.39
CA THR A 131 4.73 -9.54 10.73
C THR A 131 3.37 -8.89 10.99
N LEU A 132 2.40 -9.17 10.13
CA LEU A 132 1.00 -8.73 10.24
C LEU A 132 0.09 -9.95 10.24
N ALA A 133 -0.83 -10.05 11.18
CA ALA A 133 -1.79 -11.16 11.31
C ALA A 133 -1.14 -12.56 11.22
N GLY A 134 0.12 -12.70 11.68
CA GLY A 134 0.87 -13.96 11.65
C GLY A 134 1.64 -14.23 10.34
N PHE A 135 1.53 -13.38 9.34
CA PHE A 135 2.26 -13.47 8.07
C PHE A 135 3.40 -12.46 8.03
N THR A 136 4.55 -12.88 7.52
CA THR A 136 5.66 -11.96 7.20
C THR A 136 5.46 -11.43 5.79
N VAL A 137 5.14 -10.14 5.68
CA VAL A 137 4.80 -9.47 4.42
C VAL A 137 5.71 -8.26 4.17
N PRO A 138 6.01 -7.92 2.92
CA PRO A 138 6.72 -6.69 2.59
C PRO A 138 5.77 -5.49 2.77
N LEU A 139 6.23 -4.49 3.54
CA LEU A 139 5.51 -3.25 3.81
C LEU A 139 6.22 -2.08 3.12
N ALA A 140 5.48 -1.27 2.41
CA ALA A 140 5.98 -0.05 1.78
C ALA A 140 6.64 0.87 2.82
N PRO A 141 7.76 1.54 2.50
CA PRO A 141 8.37 2.51 3.40
C PRO A 141 7.44 3.70 3.62
N PRO A 142 7.53 4.38 4.78
CA PRO A 142 6.60 5.47 5.12
C PRO A 142 6.67 6.63 4.11
N GLU A 143 7.83 6.90 3.54
CA GLU A 143 8.02 7.92 2.50
C GLU A 143 7.16 7.64 1.27
N TYR A 144 7.15 6.38 0.81
CA TYR A 144 6.28 5.95 -0.28
C TYR A 144 4.81 6.20 0.06
N VAL A 145 4.37 5.75 1.25
CA VAL A 145 2.96 5.84 1.67
C VAL A 145 2.51 7.31 1.73
N ILE A 146 3.34 8.19 2.27
CA ILE A 146 3.05 9.63 2.37
C ILE A 146 2.91 10.26 0.99
N LEU A 147 3.92 10.08 0.12
CA LEU A 147 3.92 10.67 -1.23
C LEU A 147 2.78 10.13 -2.10
N HIS A 148 2.48 8.83 -1.99
CA HIS A 148 1.38 8.22 -2.71
C HIS A 148 0.02 8.76 -2.25
N LYS A 149 -0.18 8.99 -0.94
CA LYS A 149 -1.40 9.60 -0.40
C LYS A 149 -1.56 11.07 -0.83
N LEU A 150 -0.47 11.83 -0.96
CA LEU A 150 -0.51 13.19 -1.54
C LEU A 150 -0.94 13.15 -3.01
N ARG A 151 -0.42 12.19 -3.80
CA ARG A 151 -0.82 12.00 -5.21
C ARG A 151 -2.32 11.68 -5.32
N PHE A 152 -2.86 10.81 -4.46
CA PHE A 152 -4.31 10.55 -4.44
C PHE A 152 -5.12 11.78 -4.03
N ARG A 153 -4.61 12.58 -3.09
CA ARG A 153 -5.27 13.84 -2.71
C ARG A 153 -5.37 14.80 -3.90
N GLN A 154 -4.33 14.93 -4.70
CA GLN A 154 -4.31 15.75 -5.92
C GLN A 154 -5.38 15.29 -6.93
N GLN A 155 -5.63 13.99 -7.02
CA GLN A 155 -6.64 13.40 -7.90
C GLN A 155 -8.09 13.55 -7.38
N GLY A 156 -8.32 14.37 -6.36
CA GLY A 156 -9.65 14.64 -5.82
C GLY A 156 -10.09 13.68 -4.71
N ALA A 157 -9.17 12.87 -4.17
CA ALA A 157 -9.49 11.95 -3.09
C ALA A 157 -9.72 12.67 -1.74
N SER A 158 -10.29 11.94 -0.80
CA SER A 158 -10.81 12.43 0.47
C SER A 158 -9.73 13.04 1.38
N GLU A 159 -10.13 13.94 2.30
CA GLU A 159 -9.30 14.49 3.38
C GLU A 159 -8.72 13.41 4.31
N ARG A 160 -9.22 12.17 4.24
CA ARG A 160 -8.71 11.03 4.98
C ARG A 160 -7.21 10.81 4.70
N HIS A 161 -6.75 11.07 3.46
CA HIS A 161 -5.34 10.94 3.11
C HIS A 161 -4.46 11.90 3.90
N LEU A 162 -4.88 13.15 4.05
CA LEU A 162 -4.13 14.14 4.82
C LEU A 162 -4.11 13.78 6.32
N ARG A 163 -5.22 13.27 6.86
CA ARG A 163 -5.27 12.78 8.26
C ARG A 163 -4.32 11.61 8.50
N ASP A 164 -4.29 10.64 7.59
CA ASP A 164 -3.37 9.50 7.66
C ASP A 164 -1.91 9.99 7.65
N ILE A 165 -1.54 10.89 6.73
CA ILE A 165 -0.18 11.44 6.64
C ILE A 165 0.21 12.13 7.95
N ARG A 166 -0.66 12.96 8.52
CA ARG A 166 -0.41 13.65 9.79
C ARG A 166 -0.20 12.67 10.95
N ALA A 167 -1.05 11.64 11.04
CA ALA A 167 -0.91 10.59 12.04
C ALA A 167 0.44 9.87 11.90
N MET A 168 0.84 9.54 10.68
CA MET A 168 2.13 8.93 10.38
C MET A 168 3.29 9.84 10.81
N LEU A 169 3.29 11.10 10.38
CA LEU A 169 4.37 12.05 10.72
C LEU A 169 4.49 12.27 12.23
N ARG A 170 3.37 12.34 12.95
CA ARG A 170 3.37 12.46 14.41
C ARG A 170 3.98 11.25 15.11
N VAL A 171 3.67 10.03 14.66
CA VAL A 171 4.16 8.79 15.26
C VAL A 171 5.62 8.54 14.90
N LEU A 172 6.00 8.81 13.66
CA LEU A 172 7.35 8.57 13.15
C LEU A 172 8.36 9.63 13.63
N GLY A 173 7.91 10.87 13.86
CA GLY A 173 8.77 11.96 14.32
C GLY A 173 10.05 12.08 13.48
N ASP A 174 11.19 12.14 14.14
CA ASP A 174 12.52 12.29 13.51
C ASP A 174 12.98 11.04 12.73
N SER A 175 12.18 9.95 12.70
CA SER A 175 12.51 8.75 11.94
C SER A 175 12.30 8.92 10.42
N VAL A 176 11.65 10.00 10.01
CA VAL A 176 11.40 10.38 8.62
C VAL A 176 11.95 11.77 8.37
N ASP A 177 12.74 11.91 7.31
CA ASP A 177 13.26 13.20 6.87
C ASP A 177 12.15 14.00 6.16
N THR A 178 11.48 14.88 6.91
CA THR A 178 10.40 15.73 6.37
C THR A 178 10.91 16.75 5.36
N GLY A 179 12.19 17.16 5.44
CA GLY A 179 12.83 18.04 4.46
C GLY A 179 12.96 17.34 3.11
N GLN A 180 13.46 16.10 3.12
CA GLN A 180 13.54 15.29 1.91
C GLN A 180 12.16 14.95 1.35
N LEU A 181 11.19 14.59 2.19
CA LEU A 181 9.81 14.36 1.75
C LEU A 181 9.19 15.57 1.06
N ARG A 182 9.42 16.77 1.60
CA ARG A 182 8.98 18.02 0.97
C ARG A 182 9.62 18.23 -0.40
N ALA A 183 10.92 17.98 -0.52
CA ALA A 183 11.63 18.08 -1.79
C ALA A 183 11.11 17.07 -2.81
N ASP A 184 10.87 15.83 -2.39
CA ASP A 184 10.30 14.78 -3.24
C ASP A 184 8.86 15.13 -3.68
N ALA A 185 8.04 15.66 -2.77
CA ALA A 185 6.68 16.13 -3.08
C ALA A 185 6.73 17.26 -4.13
N ALA A 186 7.65 18.23 -3.99
CA ALA A 186 7.84 19.29 -4.96
C ALA A 186 8.28 18.75 -6.34
N ALA A 187 9.23 17.82 -6.36
CA ALA A 187 9.65 17.17 -7.61
C ALA A 187 8.53 16.39 -8.32
N MET A 188 7.49 16.02 -7.59
CA MET A 188 6.30 15.35 -8.10
C MET A 188 5.12 16.30 -8.42
N GLY A 189 5.28 17.63 -8.22
CA GLY A 189 4.21 18.62 -8.41
C GLY A 189 3.11 18.54 -7.35
N LEU A 190 3.45 18.16 -6.10
CA LEU A 190 2.52 17.95 -4.98
C LEU A 190 2.68 19.03 -3.88
N GLU A 191 3.21 20.21 -4.23
CA GLU A 191 3.48 21.30 -3.26
C GLU A 191 2.20 21.81 -2.60
N VAL A 192 1.10 21.84 -3.35
CA VAL A 192 -0.20 22.32 -2.85
C VAL A 192 -0.73 21.34 -1.80
N GLU A 193 -0.72 20.05 -2.09
CA GLU A 193 -1.18 19.00 -1.19
C GLU A 193 -0.30 18.93 0.06
N TRP A 194 1.01 19.12 -0.10
CA TRP A 194 1.92 19.21 1.02
C TRP A 194 1.60 20.42 1.92
N ALA A 195 1.38 21.59 1.34
CA ALA A 195 1.00 22.79 2.09
C ALA A 195 -0.37 22.64 2.78
N ASP A 196 -1.34 22.01 2.12
CA ASP A 196 -2.65 21.71 2.72
C ASP A 196 -2.50 20.80 3.94
N MET A 197 -1.67 19.76 3.83
CA MET A 197 -1.37 18.87 4.94
C MET A 197 -0.76 19.63 6.13
N GLN A 198 0.20 20.55 5.87
CA GLN A 198 0.83 21.34 6.92
C GLN A 198 -0.16 22.27 7.63
N ARG A 199 -1.04 22.97 6.91
CA ARG A 199 -2.07 23.86 7.49
C ARG A 199 -3.04 23.12 8.42
N MET A 200 -3.25 21.86 8.25
CA MET A 200 -4.06 21.04 9.17
C MET A 200 -3.31 20.69 10.46
N ILE A 201 -2.01 20.99 10.59
CA ILE A 201 -1.19 20.70 11.78
C ILE A 201 -1.22 21.88 12.76
N GLU A 202 -1.47 23.09 12.28
CA GLU A 202 -1.65 24.31 13.07
C GLU A 202 -3.05 24.38 13.68
#